data_3341bf9ccf2b6a18b0d694ca7de9c12a
#
_entry.id   3341bf9ccf2b6a18b0d694ca7de9c12a
#
_cell.length_a   1.000
_cell.length_b   1.000
_cell.length_c   1.000
_cell.angle_alpha   90.00
_cell.angle_beta   90.00
_cell.angle_gamma   90.00
#
_symmetry.space_group_name_H-M   'P 1'
#
loop_
_entity.id
_entity.type
_entity.pdbx_description
1 polymer ?
#
loop_
_entity_poly.entity_id
_entity_poly.type
_entity_poly.pdbx_seq_one_letter_code
_entity_poly.pdbx_strand_id
1 'polypeptide(L)'
;MAAALVAAVTAVASLPSQMLGFAADAVPAADATWEENLSLLASSSIAITKSAGYFEGAYAEWQPVSGADGYNVYCDGVQIDSMLIRQYKDGHLRADALGLKAGSHTLKVVPVKGTSELSGAAEATVSVEANDRSGFGFVKGTSSGAYNEDGTLREDAVVVYVTNENKDTVTASLNAEGKGDVTVTGVQAIINAYKKGKETRPLCLRIIGNITDPTALTKGDLYVDTAKAGMTIEGVGNDAVLNGFGLVMKNCSNIEVRNLGFMNCNSSEGDDCGLQQGNDHIWVHNCDFFYGDAGSDADQVKGDGALDTKKSTYVTHSYNHFWDNGKCNLQGMKSETETNYITYHHNWYDHSDSRHPRIRTCSVHSYNNYFDGNAKYGVGVTMGASAFVENNYFRNCKDPMMSSGQGTDALGEGTFSGEPGGIIKAYNNVIVGTTINIQINSKVCIHSKFKL
;
A
#
# COMPACT_ATOMS: atom_id res chain seq x y z
N MET A 1 -11.72 7.36 32.07
CA MET A 1 -10.42 6.76 31.67
C MET A 1 -10.56 5.42 30.93
N ALA A 2 -11.55 4.59 31.23
CA ALA A 2 -11.84 3.36 30.48
C ALA A 2 -12.31 3.60 29.03
N ALA A 3 -13.01 4.70 28.77
CA ALA A 3 -13.56 5.02 27.44
C ALA A 3 -12.48 5.43 26.40
N ALA A 4 -11.38 6.04 26.84
CA ALA A 4 -10.29 6.42 25.93
C ALA A 4 -9.43 5.21 25.51
N LEU A 5 -9.33 4.19 26.37
CA LEU A 5 -8.61 2.95 26.07
C LEU A 5 -9.40 2.08 25.07
N VAL A 6 -10.73 2.08 25.18
CA VAL A 6 -11.62 1.39 24.24
C VAL A 6 -11.60 2.05 22.86
N ALA A 7 -11.46 3.38 22.79
CA ALA A 7 -11.37 4.08 21.49
C ALA A 7 -10.06 3.79 20.74
N ALA A 8 -8.92 3.69 21.45
CA ALA A 8 -7.64 3.35 20.80
C ALA A 8 -7.61 1.88 20.30
N VAL A 9 -8.21 0.96 21.08
CA VAL A 9 -8.31 -0.46 20.68
C VAL A 9 -9.37 -0.65 19.59
N THR A 10 -10.45 0.12 19.60
CA THR A 10 -11.47 0.06 18.54
C THR A 10 -10.99 0.69 17.22
N ALA A 11 -10.11 1.70 17.24
CA ALA A 11 -9.52 2.24 16.01
C ALA A 11 -8.58 1.23 15.32
N VAL A 12 -7.90 0.37 16.08
CA VAL A 12 -7.10 -0.73 15.53
C VAL A 12 -7.99 -1.93 15.14
N ALA A 13 -9.08 -2.18 15.87
CA ALA A 13 -10.03 -3.26 15.59
C ALA A 13 -11.00 -2.93 14.45
N SER A 14 -11.12 -1.65 14.04
CA SER A 14 -11.90 -1.21 12.90
C SER A 14 -11.09 -1.06 11.62
N LEU A 15 -9.83 -1.56 11.57
CA LEU A 15 -9.21 -1.86 10.29
C LEU A 15 -10.18 -2.78 9.54
N PRO A 16 -10.59 -2.43 8.32
CA PRO A 16 -11.56 -3.24 7.59
C PRO A 16 -11.06 -4.69 7.56
N SER A 17 -11.96 -5.62 7.86
CA SER A 17 -11.70 -7.08 7.80
C SER A 17 -11.20 -7.58 6.43
N GLN A 18 -10.98 -6.68 5.50
CA GLN A 18 -10.45 -6.90 4.17
C GLN A 18 -8.92 -6.99 4.11
N MET A 19 -8.19 -6.54 5.15
CA MET A 19 -6.74 -6.77 5.24
C MET A 19 -6.34 -8.19 5.66
N LEU A 20 -7.30 -9.07 5.98
CA LEU A 20 -7.04 -10.43 6.46
C LEU A 20 -7.19 -11.52 5.37
N GLY A 21 -7.13 -11.18 4.09
CA GLY A 21 -7.52 -12.07 3.00
C GLY A 21 -6.42 -12.84 2.26
N PHE A 22 -5.16 -12.79 2.68
CA PHE A 22 -4.12 -13.60 2.03
C PHE A 22 -3.72 -14.82 2.88
N ALA A 23 -4.65 -15.77 3.04
CA ALA A 23 -4.25 -17.14 3.32
C ALA A 23 -3.78 -17.75 1.99
N ALA A 24 -2.50 -18.06 1.89
CA ALA A 24 -1.97 -18.84 0.78
C ALA A 24 -2.50 -20.28 0.90
N ASP A 25 -3.68 -20.54 0.36
CA ASP A 25 -4.11 -21.91 0.09
C ASP A 25 -3.29 -22.43 -1.10
N ALA A 26 -2.57 -23.53 -0.83
CA ALA A 26 -1.77 -24.23 -1.81
C ALA A 26 -2.58 -24.51 -3.07
N VAL A 27 -2.05 -24.13 -4.23
CA VAL A 27 -2.66 -24.35 -5.56
C VAL A 27 -2.81 -25.85 -5.80
N PRO A 28 -4.03 -26.40 -5.87
CA PRO A 28 -4.24 -27.72 -6.42
C PRO A 28 -4.13 -27.66 -7.94
N ALA A 29 -3.53 -28.68 -8.54
CA ALA A 29 -3.44 -28.85 -9.99
C ALA A 29 -4.80 -28.72 -10.67
N ALA A 30 -4.80 -28.07 -11.83
CA ALA A 30 -5.99 -27.84 -12.64
C ALA A 30 -6.61 -29.18 -13.10
N ASP A 31 -7.79 -29.48 -12.59
CA ASP A 31 -8.66 -30.53 -13.16
C ASP A 31 -9.78 -29.87 -13.96
N ALA A 32 -10.07 -30.48 -15.12
CA ALA A 32 -10.92 -29.96 -16.19
C ALA A 32 -12.45 -29.97 -15.88
N THR A 33 -12.85 -29.95 -14.63
CA THR A 33 -14.25 -30.03 -14.20
C THR A 33 -14.89 -28.75 -13.72
N TRP A 34 -14.17 -27.63 -13.80
CA TRP A 34 -14.66 -26.34 -13.27
C TRP A 34 -15.71 -25.66 -14.15
N GLU A 35 -15.66 -25.85 -15.48
CA GLU A 35 -16.66 -25.30 -16.40
C GLU A 35 -18.05 -25.91 -16.24
N GLU A 36 -18.13 -27.19 -15.91
CA GLU A 36 -19.42 -27.87 -15.65
C GLU A 36 -20.06 -27.45 -14.32
N ASN A 37 -19.25 -27.08 -13.31
CA ASN A 37 -19.76 -26.64 -12.01
C ASN A 37 -20.25 -25.19 -12.04
N LEU A 38 -19.73 -24.32 -12.92
CA LEU A 38 -20.19 -22.95 -13.08
C LEU A 38 -21.65 -22.86 -13.56
N SER A 39 -22.10 -23.78 -14.40
CA SER A 39 -23.49 -23.81 -14.91
C SER A 39 -24.51 -24.13 -13.81
N LEU A 40 -24.10 -24.80 -12.74
CA LEU A 40 -24.95 -25.17 -11.61
C LEU A 40 -25.13 -24.07 -10.57
N LEU A 41 -24.26 -23.04 -10.59
CA LEU A 41 -24.28 -21.92 -9.63
C LEU A 41 -25.02 -20.67 -10.15
N ALA A 42 -25.40 -20.66 -11.45
CA ALA A 42 -26.07 -19.48 -12.03
C ALA A 42 -27.49 -19.33 -11.47
N SER A 43 -27.76 -18.18 -10.89
CA SER A 43 -29.09 -17.77 -10.41
C SER A 43 -30.03 -17.46 -11.58
N SER A 44 -31.33 -17.60 -11.36
CA SER A 44 -32.35 -17.14 -12.31
C SER A 44 -32.60 -15.64 -12.26
N SER A 45 -32.12 -14.96 -11.22
CA SER A 45 -32.23 -13.50 -11.03
C SER A 45 -30.96 -12.93 -10.43
N ILE A 46 -30.62 -11.70 -10.82
CA ILE A 46 -29.48 -10.99 -10.25
C ILE A 46 -29.73 -10.64 -8.78
N ALA A 47 -28.72 -10.87 -7.92
CA ALA A 47 -28.70 -10.40 -6.54
C ALA A 47 -27.26 -10.07 -6.13
N ILE A 48 -27.06 -8.90 -5.51
CA ILE A 48 -25.79 -8.56 -4.86
C ILE A 48 -25.68 -9.39 -3.59
N THR A 49 -24.66 -10.22 -3.52
CA THR A 49 -24.40 -11.12 -2.37
C THR A 49 -23.56 -10.44 -1.30
N LYS A 50 -22.73 -9.47 -1.70
CA LYS A 50 -21.89 -8.67 -0.80
C LYS A 50 -21.63 -7.30 -1.41
N SER A 51 -21.61 -6.26 -0.58
CA SER A 51 -21.20 -4.92 -0.97
C SER A 51 -20.67 -4.17 0.22
N ALA A 52 -19.70 -3.30 0.00
CA ALA A 52 -19.21 -2.37 1.00
C ALA A 52 -18.56 -1.15 0.35
N GLY A 53 -18.61 -0.03 1.05
CA GLY A 53 -17.71 1.09 0.81
C GLY A 53 -16.44 0.94 1.63
N TYR A 54 -15.37 1.51 1.15
CA TYR A 54 -14.08 1.62 1.80
C TYR A 54 -13.49 3.02 1.55
N PHE A 55 -12.20 3.21 1.73
CA PHE A 55 -11.57 4.52 1.48
C PHE A 55 -11.62 4.87 -0.01
N GLU A 56 -12.43 5.89 -0.35
CA GLU A 56 -12.59 6.45 -1.70
C GLU A 56 -12.95 5.42 -2.78
N GLY A 57 -13.57 4.33 -2.37
CA GLY A 57 -14.01 3.28 -3.25
C GLY A 57 -15.15 2.45 -2.67
N ALA A 58 -15.75 1.64 -3.52
CA ALA A 58 -16.83 0.71 -3.14
C ALA A 58 -16.82 -0.51 -4.06
N TYR A 59 -17.38 -1.61 -3.59
CA TYR A 59 -17.54 -2.80 -4.43
C TYR A 59 -18.89 -3.47 -4.24
N ALA A 60 -19.27 -4.25 -5.26
CA ALA A 60 -20.37 -5.19 -5.19
C ALA A 60 -19.92 -6.55 -5.75
N GLU A 61 -20.40 -7.63 -5.12
CA GLU A 61 -20.16 -9.02 -5.53
C GLU A 61 -21.50 -9.72 -5.81
N TRP A 62 -21.51 -10.59 -6.82
CA TRP A 62 -22.71 -11.37 -7.20
C TRP A 62 -22.33 -12.70 -7.85
N GLN A 63 -23.29 -13.59 -7.94
CA GLN A 63 -23.15 -14.85 -8.70
C GLN A 63 -23.59 -14.66 -10.16
N PRO A 64 -23.00 -15.40 -11.11
CA PRO A 64 -23.44 -15.41 -12.50
C PRO A 64 -24.94 -15.61 -12.64
N VAL A 65 -25.56 -14.94 -13.63
CA VAL A 65 -26.98 -15.07 -13.94
C VAL A 65 -27.16 -15.86 -15.22
N SER A 66 -28.06 -16.83 -15.19
CA SER A 66 -28.37 -17.65 -16.37
C SER A 66 -28.83 -16.79 -17.54
N GLY A 67 -28.21 -16.97 -18.70
CA GLY A 67 -28.51 -16.23 -19.93
C GLY A 67 -27.80 -14.90 -20.08
N ALA A 68 -27.04 -14.43 -19.07
CA ALA A 68 -26.14 -13.29 -19.20
C ALA A 68 -24.78 -13.75 -19.72
N ASP A 69 -24.15 -12.92 -20.55
CA ASP A 69 -22.76 -13.08 -21.02
C ASP A 69 -21.87 -11.91 -20.59
N GLY A 70 -22.44 -10.96 -19.85
CA GLY A 70 -21.73 -9.83 -19.27
C GLY A 70 -22.58 -9.05 -18.27
N TYR A 71 -22.01 -7.96 -17.73
CA TYR A 71 -22.68 -7.08 -16.78
C TYR A 71 -22.30 -5.63 -17.02
N ASN A 72 -23.28 -4.74 -16.94
CA ASN A 72 -23.05 -3.31 -16.75
C ASN A 72 -23.16 -3.00 -15.25
N VAL A 73 -22.21 -2.24 -14.74
CA VAL A 73 -22.26 -1.78 -13.36
C VAL A 73 -22.23 -0.25 -13.35
N TYR A 74 -23.09 0.33 -12.55
CA TYR A 74 -23.23 1.77 -12.39
C TYR A 74 -22.95 2.14 -10.94
N CYS A 75 -22.24 3.25 -10.74
CA CYS A 75 -22.13 3.93 -9.46
C CYS A 75 -22.82 5.31 -9.60
N ASP A 76 -23.83 5.56 -8.79
CA ASP A 76 -24.68 6.78 -8.84
C ASP A 76 -25.20 7.10 -10.25
N GLY A 77 -25.53 6.08 -11.01
CA GLY A 77 -26.03 6.19 -12.37
C GLY A 77 -24.96 6.37 -13.45
N VAL A 78 -23.68 6.46 -13.09
CA VAL A 78 -22.55 6.51 -14.03
C VAL A 78 -21.98 5.10 -14.21
N GLN A 79 -21.91 4.64 -15.46
CA GLN A 79 -21.34 3.33 -15.77
C GLN A 79 -19.84 3.32 -15.46
N ILE A 80 -19.37 2.31 -14.72
CA ILE A 80 -17.95 2.10 -14.47
C ILE A 80 -17.29 1.38 -15.66
N ASP A 81 -15.97 1.47 -15.77
CA ASP A 81 -15.21 0.78 -16.80
C ASP A 81 -15.32 -0.75 -16.65
N SER A 82 -15.47 -1.46 -17.76
CA SER A 82 -15.60 -2.92 -17.77
C SER A 82 -14.36 -3.64 -17.21
N MET A 83 -13.18 -3.03 -17.27
CA MET A 83 -11.95 -3.55 -16.65
C MET A 83 -12.05 -3.64 -15.12
N LEU A 84 -12.97 -2.92 -14.51
CA LEU A 84 -13.24 -2.97 -13.06
C LEU A 84 -14.26 -4.08 -12.68
N ILE A 85 -14.77 -4.83 -13.66
CA ILE A 85 -15.71 -5.93 -13.44
C ILE A 85 -14.96 -7.25 -13.70
N ARG A 86 -14.79 -8.07 -12.66
CA ARG A 86 -13.95 -9.27 -12.74
C ARG A 86 -14.66 -10.50 -12.20
N GLN A 87 -14.34 -11.65 -12.78
CA GLN A 87 -14.71 -12.95 -12.25
C GLN A 87 -13.55 -13.54 -11.45
N TYR A 88 -13.84 -14.04 -10.27
CA TYR A 88 -12.86 -14.68 -9.39
C TYR A 88 -12.89 -16.21 -9.56
N LYS A 89 -11.84 -16.89 -9.05
CA LYS A 89 -11.65 -18.35 -9.23
C LYS A 89 -12.79 -19.20 -8.68
N ASP A 90 -13.50 -18.75 -7.68
CA ASP A 90 -14.67 -19.42 -7.12
C ASP A 90 -15.97 -19.16 -7.90
N GLY A 91 -15.87 -18.42 -9.01
CA GLY A 91 -16.96 -18.15 -9.93
C GLY A 91 -17.77 -16.89 -9.63
N HIS A 92 -17.63 -16.25 -8.46
CA HIS A 92 -18.32 -14.99 -8.22
C HIS A 92 -17.75 -13.84 -9.07
N LEU A 93 -18.60 -12.86 -9.34
CA LEU A 93 -18.18 -11.62 -9.98
C LEU A 93 -18.09 -10.51 -8.94
N ARG A 94 -17.17 -9.58 -9.17
CA ARG A 94 -16.98 -8.37 -8.38
C ARG A 94 -16.76 -7.18 -9.29
N ALA A 95 -17.35 -6.06 -8.92
CA ALA A 95 -17.08 -4.77 -9.53
C ALA A 95 -16.56 -3.79 -8.47
N ASP A 96 -15.52 -3.05 -8.79
CA ASP A 96 -14.92 -2.04 -7.94
C ASP A 96 -15.13 -0.65 -8.53
N ALA A 97 -15.85 0.22 -7.83
CA ALA A 97 -15.99 1.64 -8.15
C ALA A 97 -14.92 2.43 -7.39
N LEU A 98 -14.04 3.11 -8.09
CA LEU A 98 -12.88 3.82 -7.54
C LEU A 98 -12.98 5.33 -7.77
N GLY A 99 -12.36 6.12 -6.90
CA GLY A 99 -12.37 7.57 -7.01
C GLY A 99 -13.69 8.18 -6.57
N LEU A 100 -14.23 7.70 -5.47
CA LEU A 100 -15.49 8.18 -4.89
C LEU A 100 -15.22 9.16 -3.74
N LYS A 101 -16.03 10.21 -3.65
CA LYS A 101 -16.06 11.09 -2.46
C LYS A 101 -16.54 10.31 -1.25
N ALA A 102 -16.16 10.75 -0.07
CA ALA A 102 -16.79 10.26 1.15
C ALA A 102 -18.30 10.56 1.14
N GLY A 103 -19.11 9.57 1.49
CA GLY A 103 -20.55 9.67 1.53
C GLY A 103 -21.27 8.39 1.13
N SER A 104 -22.55 8.52 0.86
CA SER A 104 -23.41 7.41 0.43
C SER A 104 -23.42 7.29 -1.09
N HIS A 105 -23.20 6.08 -1.60
CA HIS A 105 -23.19 5.76 -3.03
C HIS A 105 -24.06 4.55 -3.32
N THR A 106 -24.66 4.52 -4.51
CA THR A 106 -25.49 3.41 -4.96
C THR A 106 -24.81 2.67 -6.10
N LEU A 107 -24.52 1.39 -5.87
CA LEU A 107 -24.04 0.46 -6.90
C LEU A 107 -25.23 -0.30 -7.50
N LYS A 108 -25.32 -0.32 -8.83
CA LYS A 108 -26.34 -1.04 -9.58
C LYS A 108 -25.69 -1.99 -10.57
N VAL A 109 -26.06 -3.26 -10.50
CA VAL A 109 -25.58 -4.31 -11.39
C VAL A 109 -26.70 -4.76 -12.31
N VAL A 110 -26.46 -4.75 -13.62
CA VAL A 110 -27.41 -5.10 -14.65
C VAL A 110 -26.82 -6.21 -15.53
N PRO A 111 -27.44 -7.41 -15.63
CA PRO A 111 -27.00 -8.46 -16.53
C PRO A 111 -27.13 -8.02 -18.00
N VAL A 112 -26.19 -8.47 -18.83
CA VAL A 112 -26.15 -8.14 -20.27
C VAL A 112 -26.12 -9.43 -21.09
N LYS A 113 -26.75 -9.39 -22.29
CA LYS A 113 -26.60 -10.41 -23.32
C LYS A 113 -26.24 -9.73 -24.66
N GLY A 114 -25.03 -9.99 -25.15
CA GLY A 114 -24.44 -9.26 -26.27
C GLY A 114 -24.30 -7.77 -25.90
N THR A 115 -25.01 -6.92 -26.58
CA THR A 115 -25.01 -5.45 -26.32
C THR A 115 -26.24 -4.97 -25.57
N SER A 116 -27.18 -5.86 -25.19
CA SER A 116 -28.47 -5.50 -24.61
C SER A 116 -28.53 -5.83 -23.12
N GLU A 117 -28.97 -4.89 -22.32
CA GLU A 117 -29.29 -5.15 -20.92
C GLU A 117 -30.53 -6.04 -20.82
N LEU A 118 -30.43 -7.06 -19.97
CA LEU A 118 -31.54 -7.94 -19.65
C LEU A 118 -32.45 -7.28 -18.61
N SER A 119 -33.66 -7.80 -18.50
CA SER A 119 -34.58 -7.37 -17.44
C SER A 119 -34.06 -7.82 -16.07
N GLY A 120 -34.24 -6.96 -15.09
CA GLY A 120 -33.77 -7.15 -13.72
C GLY A 120 -32.42 -6.47 -13.48
N ALA A 121 -32.33 -5.84 -12.33
CA ALA A 121 -31.10 -5.25 -11.81
C ALA A 121 -31.05 -5.47 -10.31
N ALA A 122 -29.86 -5.49 -9.73
CA ALA A 122 -29.68 -5.46 -8.30
C ALA A 122 -28.96 -4.18 -7.89
N GLU A 123 -29.39 -3.61 -6.78
CA GLU A 123 -28.83 -2.36 -6.25
C GLU A 123 -28.40 -2.55 -4.79
N ALA A 124 -27.34 -1.85 -4.41
CA ALA A 124 -26.87 -1.78 -3.04
C ALA A 124 -26.38 -0.35 -2.74
N THR A 125 -26.75 0.15 -1.58
CA THR A 125 -26.23 1.43 -1.08
C THR A 125 -25.11 1.15 -0.08
N VAL A 126 -23.99 1.84 -0.23
CA VAL A 126 -22.78 1.69 0.58
C VAL A 126 -22.31 3.06 1.08
N SER A 127 -21.57 3.08 2.20
CA SER A 127 -20.95 4.28 2.73
C SER A 127 -19.46 4.25 2.45
N VAL A 128 -18.94 5.28 1.81
CA VAL A 128 -17.53 5.47 1.47
C VAL A 128 -16.90 6.46 2.45
N GLU A 129 -15.69 6.18 2.89
CA GLU A 129 -14.90 7.03 3.78
C GLU A 129 -13.80 7.74 2.99
N ALA A 130 -13.37 8.92 3.47
CA ALA A 130 -12.20 9.60 2.91
C ALA A 130 -10.91 8.97 3.40
N ASN A 131 -9.89 8.92 2.56
CA ASN A 131 -8.53 8.62 3.00
C ASN A 131 -8.01 9.72 3.96
N ASP A 132 -7.23 9.31 4.94
CA ASP A 132 -6.57 10.22 5.89
C ASP A 132 -5.32 10.86 5.25
N ARG A 133 -5.49 12.06 4.72
CA ARG A 133 -4.43 12.88 4.12
C ARG A 133 -3.66 13.69 5.17
N SER A 134 -3.24 13.03 6.24
CA SER A 134 -2.41 13.65 7.26
C SER A 134 -0.91 13.30 7.10
N GLY A 135 -0.07 13.99 7.85
CA GLY A 135 1.37 13.76 7.83
C GLY A 135 2.15 14.67 6.88
N PHE A 136 3.46 14.47 6.87
CA PHE A 136 4.37 15.35 6.13
C PHE A 136 4.20 15.31 4.62
N GLY A 137 3.69 14.22 4.05
CA GLY A 137 3.40 14.12 2.61
C GLY A 137 2.42 15.17 2.08
N PHE A 138 1.68 15.84 2.96
CA PHE A 138 0.68 16.85 2.60
C PHE A 138 1.07 18.27 3.03
N VAL A 139 2.23 18.45 3.63
CA VAL A 139 2.73 19.77 4.07
C VAL A 139 3.35 20.51 2.89
N LYS A 140 2.83 21.70 2.57
CA LYS A 140 3.28 22.56 1.47
C LYS A 140 3.13 21.97 0.06
N GLY A 141 2.28 20.98 -0.13
CA GLY A 141 2.06 20.33 -1.42
C GLY A 141 1.02 19.22 -1.32
N THR A 142 1.04 18.33 -2.27
CA THR A 142 0.14 17.17 -2.32
C THR A 142 0.90 15.89 -2.68
N SER A 143 0.42 14.78 -2.16
CA SER A 143 0.85 13.42 -2.52
C SER A 143 -0.31 12.60 -3.09
N SER A 144 -1.39 13.24 -3.50
CA SER A 144 -2.61 12.55 -3.98
C SER A 144 -2.49 12.02 -5.42
N GLY A 145 -1.32 12.18 -6.05
CA GLY A 145 -1.06 11.60 -7.37
C GLY A 145 -2.02 12.09 -8.46
N ALA A 146 -2.82 11.16 -8.97
CA ALA A 146 -3.83 11.41 -10.00
C ALA A 146 -5.21 11.80 -9.43
N TYR A 147 -5.34 11.88 -8.10
CA TYR A 147 -6.60 12.19 -7.43
C TYR A 147 -6.67 13.61 -6.90
N ASN A 148 -7.88 14.12 -6.74
CA ASN A 148 -8.18 15.34 -6.00
C ASN A 148 -8.17 15.06 -4.49
N GLU A 149 -8.13 16.11 -3.68
CA GLU A 149 -8.16 16.00 -2.22
C GLU A 149 -9.45 15.37 -1.67
N ASP A 150 -10.54 15.44 -2.44
CA ASP A 150 -11.84 14.85 -2.10
C ASP A 150 -11.97 13.37 -2.52
N GLY A 151 -10.91 12.77 -3.04
CA GLY A 151 -10.86 11.37 -3.45
C GLY A 151 -11.34 11.10 -4.87
N THR A 152 -11.81 12.11 -5.60
CA THR A 152 -12.21 11.93 -7.00
C THR A 152 -11.01 11.89 -7.93
N LEU A 153 -11.09 11.06 -8.99
CA LEU A 153 -10.07 11.06 -10.03
C LEU A 153 -10.06 12.42 -10.75
N ARG A 154 -8.88 12.95 -11.05
CA ARG A 154 -8.76 14.19 -11.85
C ARG A 154 -9.28 13.95 -13.26
N GLU A 155 -10.01 14.93 -13.79
CA GLU A 155 -10.63 14.83 -15.12
C GLU A 155 -9.63 14.66 -16.26
N ASP A 156 -8.40 15.20 -16.08
CA ASP A 156 -7.31 15.12 -17.03
C ASP A 156 -6.43 13.87 -16.85
N ALA A 157 -6.74 13.01 -15.90
CA ALA A 157 -5.93 11.83 -15.61
C ALA A 157 -5.96 10.79 -16.75
N VAL A 158 -4.80 10.31 -17.13
CA VAL A 158 -4.66 9.17 -18.04
C VAL A 158 -4.79 7.89 -17.21
N VAL A 159 -5.83 7.12 -17.45
CA VAL A 159 -6.10 5.85 -16.75
C VAL A 159 -5.59 4.69 -17.60
N VAL A 160 -4.80 3.81 -16.98
CA VAL A 160 -4.24 2.63 -17.64
C VAL A 160 -4.49 1.40 -16.76
N TYR A 161 -5.12 0.39 -17.33
CA TYR A 161 -5.40 -0.88 -16.65
C TYR A 161 -4.34 -1.92 -17.04
N VAL A 162 -3.64 -2.46 -16.03
CA VAL A 162 -2.57 -3.43 -16.23
C VAL A 162 -2.98 -4.76 -15.60
N THR A 163 -3.00 -5.80 -16.42
CA THR A 163 -3.16 -7.20 -16.02
C THR A 163 -1.89 -7.98 -16.31
N ASN A 164 -1.78 -9.20 -15.81
CA ASN A 164 -0.63 -10.04 -16.14
C ASN A 164 -0.51 -10.33 -17.64
N GLU A 165 -1.63 -10.41 -18.35
CA GLU A 165 -1.67 -10.70 -19.79
C GLU A 165 -1.25 -9.50 -20.64
N ASN A 166 -1.57 -8.27 -20.21
CA ASN A 166 -1.34 -7.07 -21.02
C ASN A 166 -0.16 -6.19 -20.55
N LYS A 167 0.54 -6.53 -19.47
CA LYS A 167 1.60 -5.69 -18.87
C LYS A 167 2.66 -5.19 -19.86
N ASP A 168 2.99 -6.01 -20.87
CA ASP A 168 3.97 -5.68 -21.90
C ASP A 168 3.34 -5.09 -23.18
N THR A 169 2.02 -5.18 -23.34
CA THR A 169 1.31 -4.76 -24.56
C THR A 169 0.27 -3.68 -24.34
N VAL A 170 -0.03 -3.31 -23.11
CA VAL A 170 -0.95 -2.22 -22.77
C VAL A 170 -0.47 -0.92 -23.40
N THR A 171 -1.39 -0.10 -23.88
CA THR A 171 -1.07 1.15 -24.57
C THR A 171 -1.69 2.36 -23.90
N ALA A 172 -1.01 3.50 -24.01
CA ALA A 172 -1.54 4.80 -23.64
C ALA A 172 -1.16 5.85 -24.70
N SER A 173 -2.02 6.85 -24.88
CA SER A 173 -1.74 8.00 -25.76
C SER A 173 -1.16 9.12 -24.90
N LEU A 174 0.14 9.43 -25.07
CA LEU A 174 0.91 10.29 -24.18
C LEU A 174 1.79 11.27 -24.95
N ASN A 175 1.91 12.49 -24.44
CA ASN A 175 2.76 13.54 -25.00
C ASN A 175 4.21 13.44 -24.47
N ALA A 176 4.84 12.29 -24.58
CA ALA A 176 6.15 11.99 -24.00
C ALA A 176 7.29 12.94 -24.47
N GLU A 177 7.22 13.43 -25.69
CA GLU A 177 8.27 14.28 -26.32
C GLU A 177 7.86 15.77 -26.40
N GLY A 178 6.66 16.16 -26.00
CA GLY A 178 6.16 17.53 -26.14
C GLY A 178 5.81 17.94 -27.59
N LYS A 179 5.57 16.95 -28.44
CA LYS A 179 5.25 17.14 -29.87
C LYS A 179 3.86 16.65 -30.26
N GLY A 180 3.01 16.44 -29.27
CA GLY A 180 1.69 15.81 -29.40
C GLY A 180 1.71 14.37 -28.92
N ASP A 181 0.51 13.83 -28.76
CA ASP A 181 0.31 12.49 -28.25
C ASP A 181 0.79 11.42 -29.26
N VAL A 182 1.46 10.41 -28.71
CA VAL A 182 1.89 9.21 -29.42
C VAL A 182 1.47 7.97 -28.65
N THR A 183 1.25 6.86 -29.32
CA THR A 183 0.97 5.59 -28.65
C THR A 183 2.26 5.06 -28.02
N VAL A 184 2.21 4.85 -26.71
CA VAL A 184 3.27 4.24 -25.92
C VAL A 184 2.81 2.86 -25.49
N THR A 185 3.65 1.81 -25.62
CA THR A 185 3.29 0.42 -25.38
C THR A 185 4.13 -0.20 -24.26
N GLY A 186 3.47 -0.89 -23.34
CA GLY A 186 4.06 -1.57 -22.19
C GLY A 186 4.13 -0.69 -20.94
N VAL A 187 3.88 -1.29 -19.77
CA VAL A 187 3.75 -0.59 -18.49
C VAL A 187 4.96 0.28 -18.15
N GLN A 188 6.18 -0.26 -18.29
CA GLN A 188 7.39 0.51 -17.99
C GLN A 188 7.62 1.66 -18.99
N ALA A 189 7.29 1.47 -20.26
CA ALA A 189 7.42 2.54 -21.26
C ALA A 189 6.41 3.67 -21.01
N ILE A 190 5.19 3.35 -20.57
CA ILE A 190 4.17 4.33 -20.17
C ILE A 190 4.69 5.15 -18.98
N ILE A 191 5.23 4.52 -17.95
CA ILE A 191 5.85 5.20 -16.80
C ILE A 191 7.00 6.11 -17.28
N ASN A 192 7.88 5.60 -18.16
CA ASN A 192 9.02 6.35 -18.68
C ASN A 192 8.63 7.58 -19.53
N ALA A 193 7.42 7.62 -20.07
CA ALA A 193 6.92 8.79 -20.82
C ALA A 193 6.82 10.06 -19.97
N TYR A 194 6.75 9.92 -18.65
CA TYR A 194 6.69 11.04 -17.70
C TYR A 194 8.07 11.62 -17.35
N LYS A 195 9.15 10.90 -17.66
CA LYS A 195 10.51 11.26 -17.24
C LYS A 195 10.99 12.62 -17.72
N LYS A 196 10.57 13.05 -18.91
CA LYS A 196 11.00 14.33 -19.51
C LYS A 196 10.14 15.52 -19.04
N GLY A 197 9.09 15.28 -18.25
CA GLY A 197 8.15 16.32 -17.82
C GLY A 197 7.40 17.00 -18.97
N LYS A 198 7.25 16.32 -20.12
CA LYS A 198 6.49 16.81 -21.27
C LYS A 198 5.02 16.36 -21.19
N GLU A 199 4.78 15.18 -20.70
CA GLU A 199 3.44 14.77 -20.28
C GLU A 199 3.11 15.45 -18.96
N THR A 200 2.02 16.18 -18.95
CA THR A 200 1.57 16.99 -17.79
C THR A 200 0.26 16.50 -17.18
N ARG A 201 -0.46 15.62 -17.88
CA ARG A 201 -1.63 14.95 -17.33
C ARG A 201 -1.17 13.92 -16.32
N PRO A 202 -1.82 13.75 -15.16
CA PRO A 202 -1.43 12.73 -14.20
C PRO A 202 -1.71 11.33 -14.75
N LEU A 203 -0.96 10.35 -14.27
CA LEU A 203 -1.17 8.93 -14.57
C LEU A 203 -1.88 8.25 -13.42
N CYS A 204 -2.97 7.55 -13.70
CA CYS A 204 -3.59 6.57 -12.81
C CYS A 204 -3.35 5.16 -13.37
N LEU A 205 -2.38 4.45 -12.78
CA LEU A 205 -2.02 3.09 -13.18
C LEU A 205 -2.74 2.10 -12.27
N ARG A 206 -3.73 1.38 -12.82
CA ARG A 206 -4.57 0.43 -12.12
C ARG A 206 -4.09 -1.00 -12.32
N ILE A 207 -3.56 -1.60 -11.27
CA ILE A 207 -3.04 -2.97 -11.27
C ILE A 207 -4.17 -3.94 -10.95
N ILE A 208 -4.35 -4.95 -11.78
CA ILE A 208 -5.42 -5.95 -11.66
C ILE A 208 -4.81 -7.34 -11.51
N GLY A 209 -5.08 -7.97 -10.37
CA GLY A 209 -4.61 -9.31 -10.07
C GLY A 209 -3.10 -9.40 -9.83
N ASN A 210 -2.56 -10.60 -9.91
CA ASN A 210 -1.16 -10.89 -9.64
C ASN A 210 -0.31 -10.67 -10.89
N ILE A 211 0.57 -9.67 -10.88
CA ILE A 211 1.49 -9.36 -11.97
C ILE A 211 2.83 -10.02 -11.70
N THR A 212 3.33 -10.79 -12.67
CA THR A 212 4.64 -11.45 -12.65
C THR A 212 5.44 -11.12 -13.90
N ASP A 213 6.75 -11.10 -13.79
CA ASP A 213 7.71 -11.08 -14.90
C ASP A 213 7.42 -10.08 -16.04
N PRO A 214 7.24 -8.76 -15.77
CA PRO A 214 7.25 -7.78 -16.86
C PRO A 214 8.59 -7.79 -17.59
N THR A 215 8.57 -7.70 -18.92
CA THR A 215 9.79 -7.88 -19.73
C THR A 215 10.72 -6.67 -19.74
N ALA A 216 10.20 -5.47 -19.49
CA ALA A 216 10.92 -4.21 -19.65
C ALA A 216 11.30 -3.52 -18.33
N LEU A 217 11.56 -4.30 -17.29
CA LEU A 217 11.94 -3.78 -15.98
C LEU A 217 13.31 -3.08 -15.99
N THR A 218 13.48 -2.06 -15.16
CA THR A 218 14.76 -1.38 -14.94
C THR A 218 15.43 -1.96 -13.69
N LYS A 219 16.54 -2.67 -13.84
CA LYS A 219 17.25 -3.37 -12.76
C LYS A 219 16.40 -4.40 -12.01
N GLY A 220 15.37 -4.91 -12.63
CA GLY A 220 14.47 -5.88 -12.05
C GLY A 220 13.23 -5.29 -11.37
N ASP A 221 12.99 -3.96 -11.45
CA ASP A 221 11.85 -3.26 -10.85
C ASP A 221 11.07 -2.43 -11.85
N LEU A 222 9.81 -2.15 -11.55
CA LEU A 222 9.11 -1.00 -12.12
C LEU A 222 9.77 0.28 -11.60
N TYR A 223 10.17 1.14 -12.51
CA TYR A 223 11.01 2.29 -12.17
C TYR A 223 10.35 3.60 -12.58
N VAL A 224 10.03 4.43 -11.59
CA VAL A 224 9.51 5.78 -11.79
C VAL A 224 10.67 6.77 -11.60
N ASP A 225 11.09 7.42 -12.68
CA ASP A 225 12.19 8.38 -12.64
C ASP A 225 11.73 9.77 -13.11
N THR A 226 11.94 10.76 -12.27
CA THR A 226 11.73 12.19 -12.57
C THR A 226 10.27 12.55 -12.94
N ALA A 227 9.28 11.75 -12.52
CA ALA A 227 7.86 12.02 -12.74
C ALA A 227 7.36 13.08 -11.74
N LYS A 228 6.69 14.14 -12.26
CA LYS A 228 6.20 15.29 -11.46
C LYS A 228 4.79 15.75 -11.82
N ALA A 229 4.15 15.13 -12.81
CA ALA A 229 2.80 15.50 -13.24
C ALA A 229 1.70 15.01 -12.27
N GLY A 230 2.08 14.16 -11.33
CA GLY A 230 1.19 13.38 -10.49
C GLY A 230 1.04 11.95 -11.02
N MET A 231 1.19 10.98 -10.15
CA MET A 231 1.02 9.57 -10.51
C MET A 231 0.42 8.81 -9.34
N THR A 232 -0.63 8.04 -9.61
CA THR A 232 -1.15 7.05 -8.68
C THR A 232 -0.93 5.67 -9.25
N ILE A 233 -0.34 4.77 -8.46
CA ILE A 233 -0.22 3.35 -8.75
C ILE A 233 -1.10 2.63 -7.73
N GLU A 234 -2.22 2.06 -8.19
CA GLU A 234 -3.23 1.50 -7.32
C GLU A 234 -3.63 0.08 -7.70
N GLY A 235 -3.88 -0.75 -6.69
CA GLY A 235 -4.47 -2.06 -6.89
C GLY A 235 -6.00 -1.99 -7.00
N VAL A 236 -6.57 -2.79 -7.88
CA VAL A 236 -8.02 -2.96 -8.02
C VAL A 236 -8.47 -4.22 -7.28
N GLY A 237 -9.45 -4.08 -6.41
CA GLY A 237 -9.96 -5.19 -5.61
C GLY A 237 -9.04 -5.55 -4.45
N ASN A 238 -8.97 -6.84 -4.11
CA ASN A 238 -8.23 -7.35 -2.96
C ASN A 238 -7.12 -8.35 -3.32
N ASP A 239 -6.75 -8.44 -4.59
CA ASP A 239 -5.81 -9.42 -5.12
C ASP A 239 -4.74 -8.82 -6.06
N ALA A 240 -4.63 -7.50 -6.09
CA ALA A 240 -3.63 -6.80 -6.89
C ALA A 240 -2.24 -6.91 -6.23
N VAL A 241 -1.30 -7.58 -6.89
CA VAL A 241 0.05 -7.85 -6.35
C VAL A 241 1.12 -7.65 -7.41
N LEU A 242 2.22 -7.01 -7.03
CA LEU A 242 3.50 -7.07 -7.75
C LEU A 242 4.31 -8.22 -7.15
N ASN A 243 4.56 -9.26 -7.93
CA ASN A 243 5.16 -10.51 -7.46
C ASN A 243 6.46 -10.81 -8.18
N GLY A 244 7.55 -10.88 -7.43
CA GLY A 244 8.89 -11.16 -7.95
C GLY A 244 9.69 -9.91 -8.31
N PHE A 245 9.12 -8.73 -8.26
CA PHE A 245 9.75 -7.44 -8.56
C PHE A 245 9.15 -6.33 -7.70
N GLY A 246 9.88 -5.24 -7.54
CA GLY A 246 9.47 -4.08 -6.76
C GLY A 246 9.06 -2.86 -7.57
N LEU A 247 8.82 -1.78 -6.85
CA LEU A 247 8.55 -0.45 -7.37
C LEU A 247 9.60 0.53 -6.84
N VAL A 248 10.37 1.14 -7.72
CA VAL A 248 11.40 2.13 -7.34
C VAL A 248 11.04 3.53 -7.84
N MET A 249 11.11 4.52 -6.95
CA MET A 249 10.87 5.94 -7.24
C MET A 249 12.14 6.75 -7.06
N LYS A 250 12.45 7.64 -8.01
CA LYS A 250 13.63 8.51 -7.96
C LYS A 250 13.35 9.88 -8.58
N ASN A 251 13.73 10.96 -7.88
CA ASN A 251 13.52 12.33 -8.32
C ASN A 251 12.05 12.67 -8.65
N CYS A 252 11.13 12.03 -7.98
CA CYS A 252 9.69 12.14 -8.23
C CYS A 252 9.02 13.11 -7.26
N SER A 253 7.87 13.62 -7.66
CA SER A 253 7.02 14.44 -6.81
C SER A 253 5.54 14.13 -7.08
N ASN A 254 4.71 14.23 -6.03
CA ASN A 254 3.27 13.97 -6.10
C ASN A 254 2.95 12.55 -6.60
N ILE A 255 3.48 11.55 -5.88
CA ILE A 255 3.20 10.12 -6.16
C ILE A 255 2.38 9.52 -5.01
N GLU A 256 1.33 8.82 -5.37
CA GLU A 256 0.53 7.99 -4.48
C GLU A 256 0.66 6.52 -4.89
N VAL A 257 0.92 5.65 -3.92
CA VAL A 257 0.90 4.19 -4.10
C VAL A 257 -0.09 3.63 -3.10
N ARG A 258 -1.12 2.91 -3.57
CA ARG A 258 -2.19 2.45 -2.68
C ARG A 258 -2.81 1.11 -3.05
N ASN A 259 -3.35 0.43 -2.05
CA ASN A 259 -4.13 -0.81 -2.20
C ASN A 259 -3.41 -1.88 -3.03
N LEU A 260 -2.11 -2.07 -2.79
CA LEU A 260 -1.26 -2.94 -3.59
C LEU A 260 -0.47 -3.89 -2.70
N GLY A 261 -0.44 -5.16 -3.07
CA GLY A 261 0.42 -6.16 -2.46
C GLY A 261 1.81 -6.18 -3.11
N PHE A 262 2.84 -6.38 -2.29
CA PHE A 262 4.22 -6.60 -2.74
C PHE A 262 4.74 -7.89 -2.16
N MET A 263 5.32 -8.75 -3.00
CA MET A 263 5.85 -10.01 -2.52
C MET A 263 6.99 -10.53 -3.39
N ASN A 264 7.90 -11.29 -2.76
CA ASN A 264 8.98 -12.02 -3.43
C ASN A 264 9.87 -11.13 -4.30
N CYS A 265 10.09 -9.87 -3.94
CA CYS A 265 10.95 -8.99 -4.72
C CYS A 265 12.36 -9.59 -4.82
N ASN A 266 12.80 -9.86 -6.05
CA ASN A 266 14.10 -10.43 -6.36
C ASN A 266 14.89 -9.53 -7.33
N SER A 267 14.79 -8.23 -7.13
CA SER A 267 15.51 -7.24 -7.91
C SER A 267 16.93 -7.00 -7.37
N SER A 268 17.72 -6.22 -8.10
CA SER A 268 19.07 -5.85 -7.66
C SER A 268 19.08 -4.84 -6.50
N GLU A 269 18.00 -4.09 -6.29
CA GLU A 269 17.82 -3.23 -5.12
C GLU A 269 17.28 -4.04 -3.94
N GLY A 270 16.43 -5.05 -4.19
CA GLY A 270 15.85 -5.96 -3.21
C GLY A 270 14.72 -5.38 -2.39
N ASP A 271 14.37 -4.10 -2.58
CA ASP A 271 13.28 -3.44 -1.88
C ASP A 271 11.94 -3.70 -2.60
N ASP A 272 10.87 -4.06 -1.89
CA ASP A 272 9.53 -4.20 -2.46
C ASP A 272 9.01 -2.86 -2.99
N CYS A 273 9.19 -1.78 -2.20
CA CYS A 273 8.90 -0.42 -2.61
C CYS A 273 10.01 0.51 -2.11
N GLY A 274 10.79 1.07 -3.01
CA GLY A 274 11.95 1.89 -2.70
C GLY A 274 11.82 3.34 -3.14
N LEU A 275 11.87 4.28 -2.17
CA LEU A 275 12.04 5.70 -2.45
C LEU A 275 13.55 5.99 -2.42
N GLN A 276 14.19 6.07 -3.60
CA GLN A 276 15.64 6.20 -3.66
C GLN A 276 16.08 7.62 -3.29
N GLN A 277 16.22 8.55 -4.18
CA GLN A 277 16.68 9.91 -3.81
C GLN A 277 15.93 10.98 -4.59
N GLY A 278 15.87 12.18 -4.00
CA GLY A 278 15.30 13.35 -4.64
C GLY A 278 13.78 13.32 -4.79
N ASN A 279 13.10 12.46 -4.03
CA ASN A 279 11.64 12.44 -4.02
C ASN A 279 11.10 13.44 -2.99
N ASP A 280 9.95 14.01 -3.30
CA ASP A 280 9.16 14.82 -2.37
C ASP A 280 7.65 14.60 -2.60
N HIS A 281 6.85 14.77 -1.55
CA HIS A 281 5.40 14.57 -1.61
C HIS A 281 5.04 13.19 -2.16
N ILE A 282 5.43 12.15 -1.41
CA ILE A 282 5.12 10.75 -1.71
C ILE A 282 4.22 10.19 -0.61
N TRP A 283 3.21 9.45 -1.01
CA TRP A 283 2.30 8.77 -0.11
C TRP A 283 2.16 7.29 -0.49
N VAL A 284 2.56 6.41 0.43
CA VAL A 284 2.38 4.96 0.27
C VAL A 284 1.43 4.49 1.36
N HIS A 285 0.27 3.95 0.97
CA HIS A 285 -0.76 3.63 1.94
C HIS A 285 -1.66 2.47 1.54
N ASN A 286 -2.29 1.85 2.54
CA ASN A 286 -3.18 0.70 2.35
C ASN A 286 -2.53 -0.42 1.52
N CYS A 287 -1.21 -0.59 1.64
CA CYS A 287 -0.45 -1.62 0.94
C CYS A 287 -0.08 -2.77 1.88
N ASP A 288 0.01 -3.97 1.32
CA ASP A 288 0.47 -5.16 2.00
C ASP A 288 1.88 -5.52 1.54
N PHE A 289 2.81 -5.62 2.50
CA PHE A 289 4.19 -6.01 2.27
C PHE A 289 4.45 -7.35 2.93
N PHE A 290 4.75 -8.37 2.15
CA PHE A 290 5.09 -9.67 2.69
C PHE A 290 6.06 -10.40 1.76
N TYR A 291 6.92 -11.18 2.37
CA TYR A 291 7.93 -11.88 1.59
C TYR A 291 7.36 -13.08 0.81
N GLY A 292 6.31 -13.70 1.32
CA GLY A 292 5.64 -14.85 0.68
C GLY A 292 6.24 -16.21 1.07
N ASP A 293 7.37 -16.25 1.75
CA ASP A 293 7.98 -17.45 2.29
C ASP A 293 8.12 -17.33 3.81
N ALA A 294 7.01 -17.61 4.49
CA ALA A 294 6.88 -17.45 5.93
C ALA A 294 7.85 -18.37 6.71
N GLY A 295 8.33 -17.89 7.85
CA GLY A 295 9.03 -18.71 8.84
C GLY A 295 10.55 -18.74 8.73
N SER A 296 11.18 -17.91 7.89
CA SER A 296 12.63 -17.74 7.89
C SER A 296 13.04 -16.55 8.77
N ASP A 297 13.90 -16.80 9.75
CA ASP A 297 14.51 -15.75 10.59
C ASP A 297 15.77 -15.12 9.97
N ALA A 298 16.20 -15.60 8.82
CA ALA A 298 17.40 -15.10 8.18
C ALA A 298 17.13 -13.73 7.55
N ASP A 299 17.87 -12.73 7.99
CA ASP A 299 17.70 -11.30 7.67
C ASP A 299 17.70 -10.98 6.15
N GLN A 300 18.38 -11.79 5.34
CA GLN A 300 18.48 -11.65 3.88
C GLN A 300 17.50 -12.55 3.11
N VAL A 301 16.98 -13.59 3.73
CA VAL A 301 16.08 -14.55 3.07
C VAL A 301 14.68 -13.95 2.89
N LYS A 302 14.31 -13.00 3.76
CA LYS A 302 13.03 -12.29 3.72
C LYS A 302 13.09 -10.94 2.95
N GLY A 303 13.97 -10.80 1.98
CA GLY A 303 14.18 -9.58 1.20
C GLY A 303 15.13 -8.59 1.88
N ASP A 304 15.49 -7.49 1.17
CA ASP A 304 16.36 -6.44 1.73
C ASP A 304 15.57 -5.37 2.48
N GLY A 305 14.51 -4.81 1.92
CA GLY A 305 13.64 -3.83 2.55
C GLY A 305 12.22 -3.89 1.99
N ALA A 306 11.20 -3.78 2.86
CA ALA A 306 9.83 -3.76 2.36
C ALA A 306 9.47 -2.37 1.79
N LEU A 307 9.68 -1.30 2.57
CA LEU A 307 9.38 0.07 2.15
C LEU A 307 10.49 1.00 2.64
N ASP A 308 11.53 1.16 1.84
CA ASP A 308 12.70 1.96 2.17
C ASP A 308 12.59 3.40 1.63
N THR A 309 13.03 4.37 2.41
CA THR A 309 13.01 5.78 2.04
C THR A 309 14.40 6.41 2.24
N LYS A 310 15.06 6.74 1.12
CA LYS A 310 16.44 7.22 1.07
C LYS A 310 16.48 8.60 0.43
N LYS A 311 17.07 9.62 1.08
CA LYS A 311 17.22 11.01 0.57
C LYS A 311 15.91 11.58 -0.03
N SER A 312 14.81 11.38 0.63
CA SER A 312 13.49 11.85 0.22
C SER A 312 12.83 12.59 1.39
N THR A 313 11.96 13.55 1.10
CA THR A 313 11.33 14.41 2.11
C THR A 313 9.84 14.60 1.83
N TYR A 314 9.09 15.07 2.83
CA TYR A 314 7.63 15.21 2.74
C TYR A 314 6.96 13.91 2.30
N VAL A 315 7.22 12.84 3.06
CA VAL A 315 6.70 11.50 2.80
C VAL A 315 5.77 11.07 3.91
N THR A 316 4.69 10.39 3.55
CA THR A 316 3.79 9.72 4.48
C THR A 316 3.66 8.25 4.09
N HIS A 317 3.83 7.37 5.06
CA HIS A 317 3.54 5.94 4.98
C HIS A 317 2.43 5.63 5.98
N SER A 318 1.25 5.18 5.50
CA SER A 318 0.10 5.03 6.38
C SER A 318 -0.80 3.86 6.01
N TYR A 319 -1.43 3.27 7.02
CA TYR A 319 -2.37 2.15 6.83
C TYR A 319 -1.77 0.95 6.08
N ASN A 320 -0.44 0.78 6.11
CA ASN A 320 0.23 -0.35 5.50
C ASN A 320 0.32 -1.52 6.48
N HIS A 321 0.28 -2.72 5.96
CA HIS A 321 0.49 -3.96 6.68
C HIS A 321 1.84 -4.56 6.27
N PHE A 322 2.71 -4.78 7.24
CA PHE A 322 4.01 -5.41 7.06
C PHE A 322 3.99 -6.76 7.77
N TRP A 323 3.89 -7.84 7.02
CA TRP A 323 3.76 -9.17 7.56
C TRP A 323 5.01 -10.00 7.33
N ASP A 324 5.61 -10.50 8.42
CA ASP A 324 6.75 -11.41 8.43
C ASP A 324 7.97 -10.91 7.61
N ASN A 325 8.17 -9.60 7.52
CA ASN A 325 9.34 -9.02 6.86
C ASN A 325 10.58 -9.07 7.76
N GLY A 326 11.74 -9.38 7.21
CA GLY A 326 13.02 -9.29 7.93
C GLY A 326 13.42 -7.84 8.22
N LYS A 327 13.17 -6.95 7.26
CA LYS A 327 13.49 -5.52 7.30
C LYS A 327 12.34 -4.72 6.70
N CYS A 328 11.59 -3.97 7.53
CA CYS A 328 10.43 -3.20 7.01
C CYS A 328 10.83 -1.88 6.37
N ASN A 329 11.36 -0.93 7.15
CA ASN A 329 11.53 0.45 6.68
C ASN A 329 12.92 0.99 7.05
N LEU A 330 13.82 1.11 6.09
CA LEU A 330 15.00 1.94 6.25
C LEU A 330 14.65 3.39 5.95
N GLN A 331 14.85 4.27 6.92
CA GLN A 331 14.62 5.69 6.78
C GLN A 331 15.95 6.43 6.85
N GLY A 332 16.42 6.90 5.70
CA GLY A 332 17.68 7.63 5.56
C GLY A 332 18.90 6.75 5.27
N MET A 333 19.87 7.32 4.59
CA MET A 333 21.17 6.72 4.25
C MET A 333 22.29 7.26 5.13
N LYS A 334 23.42 6.53 5.23
CA LYS A 334 24.64 7.02 5.90
C LYS A 334 25.18 8.34 5.31
N SER A 335 24.94 8.59 4.04
CA SER A 335 25.42 9.78 3.32
C SER A 335 24.41 10.94 3.33
N GLU A 336 23.29 10.82 4.03
CA GLU A 336 22.36 11.94 4.17
C GLU A 336 22.89 12.96 5.16
N THR A 337 22.72 14.22 4.82
CA THR A 337 23.09 15.39 5.65
C THR A 337 21.91 16.29 5.89
N GLU A 338 20.88 16.22 5.06
CA GLU A 338 19.66 17.00 5.16
C GLU A 338 18.69 16.36 6.17
N THR A 339 17.93 17.22 6.86
CA THR A 339 16.81 16.79 7.68
C THR A 339 15.59 16.58 6.80
N ASN A 340 15.25 15.33 6.53
CA ASN A 340 14.06 14.96 5.78
C ASN A 340 12.87 14.71 6.73
N TYR A 341 11.65 15.00 6.28
CA TYR A 341 10.43 14.95 7.09
C TYR A 341 9.54 13.79 6.64
N ILE A 342 9.34 12.82 7.53
CA ILE A 342 8.66 11.58 7.21
C ILE A 342 7.63 11.26 8.29
N THR A 343 6.44 10.80 7.89
CA THR A 343 5.39 10.33 8.79
C THR A 343 5.11 8.85 8.57
N TYR A 344 4.96 8.13 9.68
CA TYR A 344 4.42 6.77 9.73
C TYR A 344 3.20 6.76 10.64
N HIS A 345 2.00 6.44 10.11
CA HIS A 345 0.81 6.37 10.94
C HIS A 345 -0.15 5.26 10.53
N HIS A 346 -0.86 4.70 11.50
CA HIS A 346 -1.83 3.62 11.31
C HIS A 346 -1.27 2.40 10.55
N ASN A 347 0.04 2.18 10.58
CA ASN A 347 0.64 0.98 10.01
C ASN A 347 0.56 -0.17 11.02
N TRP A 348 0.47 -1.38 10.50
CA TRP A 348 0.55 -2.62 11.27
C TRP A 348 1.84 -3.35 10.94
N TYR A 349 2.72 -3.49 11.94
CA TYR A 349 3.95 -4.27 11.87
C TYR A 349 3.72 -5.61 12.52
N ASP A 350 3.39 -6.62 11.72
CA ASP A 350 2.89 -7.91 12.12
C ASP A 350 4.01 -8.96 12.05
N HIS A 351 4.53 -9.37 13.18
CA HIS A 351 5.57 -10.40 13.35
C HIS A 351 6.82 -10.19 12.46
N SER A 352 7.08 -8.96 12.08
CA SER A 352 8.27 -8.56 11.34
C SER A 352 9.46 -8.38 12.28
N ASP A 353 10.69 -8.54 11.76
CA ASP A 353 11.89 -8.59 12.60
C ASP A 353 12.37 -7.20 13.03
N SER A 354 12.63 -6.31 12.08
CA SER A 354 13.37 -5.07 12.35
C SER A 354 12.99 -3.91 11.43
N ARG A 355 13.50 -2.71 11.76
CA ARG A 355 13.31 -1.47 11.00
C ARG A 355 11.86 -0.99 10.93
N HIS A 356 11.28 -0.61 12.09
CA HIS A 356 9.89 -0.15 12.15
C HIS A 356 9.73 1.31 12.64
N PRO A 357 10.38 2.31 12.02
CA PRO A 357 11.50 2.30 11.08
C PRO A 357 12.89 2.31 11.74
N ARG A 358 13.95 2.01 10.98
CA ARG A 358 15.33 2.38 11.31
C ARG A 358 15.64 3.74 10.72
N ILE A 359 15.90 4.74 11.58
CA ILE A 359 15.98 6.15 11.20
C ILE A 359 17.43 6.65 11.26
N ARG A 360 17.89 7.27 10.19
CA ARG A 360 19.17 8.00 10.09
C ARG A 360 18.92 9.44 9.69
N THR A 361 19.48 10.40 10.42
CA THR A 361 19.47 11.87 10.15
C THR A 361 18.08 12.53 10.04
N CYS A 362 17.04 11.79 9.67
CA CYS A 362 15.71 12.31 9.38
C CYS A 362 14.95 12.76 10.64
N SER A 363 13.93 13.60 10.45
CA SER A 363 12.88 13.90 11.42
C SER A 363 11.64 13.07 11.10
N VAL A 364 11.28 12.17 12.00
CA VAL A 364 10.18 11.23 11.83
C VAL A 364 9.09 11.47 12.86
N HIS A 365 7.83 11.47 12.39
CA HIS A 365 6.65 11.42 13.23
C HIS A 365 6.00 10.05 13.07
N SER A 366 5.98 9.25 14.14
CA SER A 366 5.38 7.90 14.18
C SER A 366 4.24 7.87 15.17
N TYR A 367 2.99 7.72 14.69
CA TYR A 367 1.82 7.75 15.57
C TYR A 367 0.71 6.79 15.15
N ASN A 368 -0.06 6.32 16.13
CA ASN A 368 -1.20 5.42 15.93
C ASN A 368 -0.84 4.13 15.18
N ASN A 369 0.43 3.68 15.23
CA ASN A 369 0.83 2.41 14.63
C ASN A 369 0.63 1.26 15.62
N TYR A 370 0.42 0.07 15.08
CA TYR A 370 0.37 -1.17 15.81
C TYR A 370 1.61 -2.02 15.52
N PHE A 371 2.36 -2.34 16.56
CA PHE A 371 3.54 -3.18 16.50
C PHE A 371 3.23 -4.47 17.26
N ASP A 372 3.33 -5.60 16.56
CA ASP A 372 2.97 -6.90 17.12
C ASP A 372 4.05 -7.94 16.85
N GLY A 373 4.61 -8.51 17.93
CA GLY A 373 5.55 -9.61 17.84
C GLY A 373 6.89 -9.29 17.17
N ASN A 374 7.34 -8.01 17.16
CA ASN A 374 8.57 -7.63 16.49
C ASN A 374 9.81 -8.22 17.17
N ALA A 375 10.57 -9.05 16.42
CA ALA A 375 11.57 -9.94 16.99
C ALA A 375 12.85 -9.22 17.43
N LYS A 376 13.22 -8.11 16.78
CA LYS A 376 14.49 -7.40 17.02
C LYS A 376 14.28 -6.02 17.64
N TYR A 377 13.56 -5.13 16.99
CA TYR A 377 13.22 -3.81 17.55
C TYR A 377 12.07 -3.14 16.78
N GLY A 378 11.41 -2.21 17.45
CA GLY A 378 10.42 -1.31 16.86
C GLY A 378 11.07 -0.07 16.21
N VAL A 379 10.88 1.12 16.82
CA VAL A 379 11.49 2.36 16.31
C VAL A 379 12.95 2.50 16.77
N GLY A 380 13.87 2.60 15.80
CA GLY A 380 15.30 2.74 16.10
C GLY A 380 15.91 4.00 15.48
N VAL A 381 16.56 4.86 16.29
CA VAL A 381 17.20 6.11 15.84
C VAL A 381 18.72 6.03 15.89
N THR A 382 19.37 6.48 14.81
CA THR A 382 20.82 6.55 14.66
C THR A 382 21.24 7.87 14.02
N MET A 383 22.52 8.18 14.02
CA MET A 383 23.14 9.28 13.25
C MET A 383 22.46 10.64 13.46
N GLY A 384 22.12 10.98 14.71
CA GLY A 384 21.52 12.26 15.05
C GLY A 384 20.05 12.43 14.63
N ALA A 385 19.37 11.36 14.19
CA ALA A 385 17.96 11.38 13.84
C ALA A 385 17.08 11.81 15.01
N SER A 386 15.90 12.35 14.69
CA SER A 386 14.88 12.73 15.65
C SER A 386 13.57 12.01 15.34
N ALA A 387 12.98 11.39 16.36
CA ALA A 387 11.68 10.75 16.22
C ALA A 387 10.70 11.25 17.30
N PHE A 388 9.51 11.66 16.89
CA PHE A 388 8.39 11.84 17.79
C PHE A 388 7.49 10.60 17.65
N VAL A 389 7.39 9.82 18.72
CA VAL A 389 6.71 8.53 18.75
C VAL A 389 5.56 8.63 19.74
N GLU A 390 4.31 8.69 19.22
CA GLU A 390 3.16 8.90 20.09
C GLU A 390 1.95 8.05 19.73
N ASN A 391 1.14 7.74 20.74
CA ASN A 391 -0.14 7.01 20.60
C ASN A 391 0.01 5.65 19.89
N ASN A 392 1.20 5.06 19.86
CA ASN A 392 1.40 3.73 19.27
C ASN A 392 1.09 2.63 20.29
N TYR A 393 0.75 1.45 19.78
CA TYR A 393 0.54 0.26 20.58
C TYR A 393 1.60 -0.79 20.22
N PHE A 394 2.44 -1.14 21.21
CA PHE A 394 3.47 -2.17 21.07
C PHE A 394 3.07 -3.41 21.87
N ARG A 395 2.92 -4.55 21.23
CA ARG A 395 2.61 -5.83 21.82
C ARG A 395 3.70 -6.84 21.52
N ASN A 396 4.31 -7.43 22.56
CA ASN A 396 5.35 -8.45 22.41
C ASN A 396 6.56 -8.01 21.54
N CYS A 397 6.89 -6.73 21.51
CA CYS A 397 8.06 -6.21 20.82
C CYS A 397 9.30 -6.31 21.71
N LYS A 398 10.41 -6.83 21.19
CA LYS A 398 11.63 -7.02 21.98
C LYS A 398 12.20 -5.70 22.50
N ASP A 399 12.44 -4.73 21.64
CA ASP A 399 12.93 -3.41 21.95
C ASP A 399 12.03 -2.35 21.25
N PRO A 400 10.91 -1.93 21.88
CA PRO A 400 9.91 -1.06 21.23
C PRO A 400 10.47 0.25 20.65
N MET A 401 11.41 0.87 21.39
CA MET A 401 12.07 2.10 21.00
C MET A 401 13.52 2.10 21.44
N MET A 402 14.45 2.44 20.55
CA MET A 402 15.88 2.45 20.91
C MET A 402 16.66 3.52 20.16
N SER A 403 17.77 3.96 20.77
CA SER A 403 18.81 4.77 20.13
C SER A 403 20.09 3.96 19.96
N SER A 404 20.97 4.34 19.06
CA SER A 404 22.26 3.68 18.88
C SER A 404 23.03 3.56 20.22
N GLY A 405 23.66 2.42 20.42
CA GLY A 405 24.31 2.07 21.67
C GLY A 405 23.36 1.43 22.70
N GLN A 406 22.11 1.22 22.37
CA GLN A 406 21.10 0.52 23.18
C GLN A 406 20.57 -0.72 22.46
N GLY A 407 19.95 -1.63 23.22
CA GLY A 407 19.36 -2.85 22.67
C GLY A 407 20.37 -3.79 22.02
N THR A 408 19.87 -4.77 21.29
CA THR A 408 20.68 -5.75 20.56
C THR A 408 20.62 -5.50 19.06
N ASP A 409 21.68 -5.90 18.34
CA ASP A 409 21.69 -5.87 16.88
C ASP A 409 20.71 -6.88 16.26
N ALA A 410 20.70 -6.93 14.93
CA ALA A 410 19.77 -7.76 14.17
C ALA A 410 19.89 -9.27 14.48
N LEU A 411 21.04 -9.73 14.95
CA LEU A 411 21.30 -11.15 15.28
C LEU A 411 21.16 -11.44 16.78
N GLY A 412 20.85 -10.43 17.60
CA GLY A 412 20.72 -10.54 19.05
C GLY A 412 22.04 -10.42 19.81
N GLU A 413 23.13 -10.10 19.13
CA GLU A 413 24.45 -9.89 19.69
C GLU A 413 24.87 -8.42 19.58
N GLY A 414 25.57 -7.90 20.61
CA GLY A 414 26.05 -6.52 20.60
C GLY A 414 24.99 -5.45 20.74
N THR A 415 25.30 -4.23 20.28
CA THR A 415 24.41 -3.07 20.33
C THR A 415 23.64 -2.93 19.03
N PHE A 416 22.48 -2.29 19.09
CA PHE A 416 21.63 -2.00 17.91
C PHE A 416 22.42 -1.42 16.72
N SER A 417 23.34 -0.48 16.98
CA SER A 417 24.20 0.12 15.95
C SER A 417 25.44 0.72 16.59
N GLY A 418 26.58 0.63 15.89
CA GLY A 418 27.81 1.36 16.24
C GLY A 418 27.83 2.82 15.79
N GLU A 419 26.79 3.29 15.10
CA GLU A 419 26.63 4.68 14.66
C GLU A 419 26.28 5.60 15.86
N PRO A 420 26.51 6.92 15.79
CA PRO A 420 26.02 7.84 16.80
C PRO A 420 24.51 7.72 17.00
N GLY A 421 24.03 7.89 18.22
CA GLY A 421 22.61 7.84 18.55
C GLY A 421 21.81 9.02 18.00
N GLY A 422 20.51 8.96 18.22
CA GLY A 422 19.55 10.01 17.93
C GLY A 422 18.66 10.29 19.13
N ILE A 423 17.59 11.05 18.93
CA ILE A 423 16.65 11.49 19.96
C ILE A 423 15.28 10.88 19.67
N ILE A 424 14.67 10.28 20.68
CA ILE A 424 13.25 9.88 20.65
C ILE A 424 12.51 10.68 21.71
N LYS A 425 11.45 11.41 21.29
CA LYS A 425 10.43 11.92 22.19
C LYS A 425 9.24 10.97 22.13
N ALA A 426 8.97 10.30 23.24
CA ALA A 426 7.86 9.36 23.33
C ALA A 426 6.70 9.95 24.12
N TYR A 427 5.45 9.76 23.66
CA TYR A 427 4.27 10.27 24.33
C TYR A 427 3.08 9.30 24.15
N ASN A 428 2.38 9.01 25.24
CA ASN A 428 1.12 8.25 25.26
C ASN A 428 1.14 6.90 24.50
N ASN A 429 2.32 6.24 24.39
CA ASN A 429 2.40 4.91 23.82
C ASN A 429 1.97 3.85 24.85
N VAL A 430 1.39 2.76 24.35
CA VAL A 430 1.04 1.58 25.16
C VAL A 430 2.00 0.46 24.83
N ILE A 431 2.61 -0.14 25.84
CA ILE A 431 3.55 -1.26 25.68
C ILE A 431 3.09 -2.41 26.56
N VAL A 432 2.84 -3.58 25.96
CA VAL A 432 2.35 -4.78 26.68
C VAL A 432 3.07 -6.05 26.23
N GLY A 433 3.16 -7.02 27.12
CA GLY A 433 3.67 -8.35 26.82
C GLY A 433 5.18 -8.43 26.55
N THR A 434 5.93 -7.38 26.80
CA THR A 434 7.38 -7.27 26.51
C THR A 434 8.17 -7.24 27.80
N THR A 435 9.35 -7.90 27.80
CA THR A 435 10.42 -7.62 28.77
C THR A 435 11.02 -6.28 28.40
N ILE A 436 10.50 -5.21 28.96
CA ILE A 436 10.85 -3.84 28.56
C ILE A 436 12.24 -3.52 29.10
N ASN A 437 13.22 -3.41 28.22
CA ASN A 437 14.44 -2.69 28.47
C ASN A 437 14.42 -1.34 27.73
N ILE A 438 13.41 -0.49 27.99
CA ILE A 438 13.55 0.92 27.63
C ILE A 438 14.58 1.50 28.58
N GLN A 439 15.81 1.53 28.17
CA GLN A 439 16.84 2.26 28.91
C GLN A 439 16.58 3.74 28.71
N ILE A 440 16.01 4.36 29.72
CA ILE A 440 15.88 5.82 29.80
C ILE A 440 17.28 6.37 29.99
N ASN A 441 17.89 6.85 28.93
CA ASN A 441 19.08 7.65 29.03
C ASN A 441 18.81 9.08 28.53
N SER A 442 19.78 9.96 28.62
CA SER A 442 19.67 11.35 28.20
C SER A 442 19.34 11.55 26.71
N LYS A 443 19.32 10.49 25.91
CA LYS A 443 19.02 10.50 24.47
C LYS A 443 17.61 10.04 24.14
N VAL A 444 16.88 9.44 25.10
CA VAL A 444 15.47 9.10 24.98
C VAL A 444 14.69 9.99 25.95
N CYS A 445 14.12 11.05 25.44
CA CYS A 445 13.30 11.94 26.25
C CYS A 445 11.86 11.37 26.32
N ILE A 446 11.57 10.63 27.38
CA ILE A 446 10.21 10.11 27.64
C ILE A 446 9.46 11.17 28.43
N HIS A 447 8.57 11.91 27.78
CA HIS A 447 7.65 12.79 28.44
C HIS A 447 6.36 12.00 28.81
N SER A 448 6.38 11.50 30.03
CA SER A 448 5.28 11.12 30.91
C SER A 448 4.20 10.14 30.42
N LYS A 449 4.03 9.12 31.26
CA LYS A 449 2.94 8.16 31.37
C LYS A 449 2.96 7.01 30.39
N PHE A 450 3.99 6.15 30.54
CA PHE A 450 3.76 4.73 30.28
C PHE A 450 2.78 4.22 31.34
N LYS A 451 1.65 3.67 30.92
CA LYS A 451 0.92 2.72 31.74
C LYS A 451 1.42 1.34 31.35
N LEU A 452 2.19 0.73 32.24
CA LEU A 452 2.48 -0.68 32.24
C LEU A 452 1.21 -1.49 32.50
#